data_b8ed22abf6e27afca312dcc5d2998c64
#
_entry.id   b8ed22abf6e27afca312dcc5d2998c64
#
_cell.length_a   1.000
_cell.length_b   1.000
_cell.length_c   1.000
_cell.angle_alpha   90.00
_cell.angle_beta   90.00
_cell.angle_gamma   90.00
#
_symmetry.space_group_name_H-M   'P 1'
#
loop_
_entity.id
_entity.type
_entity.pdbx_description
1 polymer ?
#
loop_
_entity_poly.entity_id
_entity_poly.type
_entity_poly.pdbx_seq_one_letter_code
_entity_poly.pdbx_strand_id
1 'polypeptide(L)'
;MSDVTQSVSPGQPRGARGQQWLQHVSLLIIVLVLAVFAWLSPIFLTVVNLGNVLQQTAVVGTLVLGLTLVLRGGGLQGITGGIDLSIAANLGLSAAVFASQLHAGQPIVLALLLTLLTGAAVGLFNALAIVWLGILPLLATLTSMNIAIGLEMVLTSNSSVSASSDLQNLLLSNGPLTVSWLGWSFLLLVFVAIALSHFTAFGLRLQAVGSHPQAANAAGIGVKRYQGLSYVLCGVSAAFAAIASVSLLSGSSPGANENLLMVIAAALLGVVFSRRLVPTLGGALISALFLSLIANGFQLINVSSYWISGVEGVLILLVVALTALLRRRQSRRTQGV
;
A
#
# COMPACT_ATOMS: atom_id res chain seq x y z
N MET A 1 -11.14 -63.74 1.86
CA MET A 1 -10.62 -62.46 2.34
C MET A 1 -10.23 -61.67 1.11
N SER A 2 -11.14 -60.88 0.61
CA SER A 2 -10.96 -60.09 -0.63
C SER A 2 -10.83 -58.61 -0.24
N ASP A 3 -9.62 -58.09 -0.44
CA ASP A 3 -9.25 -56.69 -0.26
C ASP A 3 -10.03 -55.79 -1.21
N VAL A 4 -10.87 -54.92 -0.63
CA VAL A 4 -11.50 -53.81 -1.35
C VAL A 4 -10.66 -52.58 -1.08
N THR A 5 -9.62 -52.36 -1.88
CA THR A 5 -8.95 -51.06 -1.99
C THR A 5 -9.80 -50.13 -2.85
N GLN A 6 -10.72 -49.40 -2.20
CA GLN A 6 -11.35 -48.25 -2.85
C GLN A 6 -10.31 -47.13 -3.00
N SER A 7 -9.88 -46.91 -4.23
CA SER A 7 -9.11 -45.73 -4.64
C SER A 7 -9.98 -44.49 -4.50
N VAL A 8 -9.82 -43.75 -3.40
CA VAL A 8 -10.40 -42.43 -3.24
C VAL A 8 -9.64 -41.48 -4.16
N SER A 9 -10.23 -41.18 -5.32
CA SER A 9 -9.74 -40.11 -6.16
C SER A 9 -9.79 -38.78 -5.39
N PRO A 10 -8.71 -37.98 -5.33
CA PRO A 10 -8.74 -36.70 -4.67
C PRO A 10 -9.64 -35.76 -5.45
N GLY A 11 -10.89 -35.65 -5.01
CA GLY A 11 -11.85 -34.66 -5.55
C GLY A 11 -11.24 -33.26 -5.40
N GLN A 12 -11.09 -32.56 -6.50
CA GLN A 12 -10.67 -31.15 -6.49
C GLN A 12 -11.54 -30.36 -5.51
N PRO A 13 -10.96 -29.57 -4.60
CA PRO A 13 -11.74 -28.84 -3.60
C PRO A 13 -12.74 -27.91 -4.31
N ARG A 14 -14.01 -28.17 -4.15
CA ARG A 14 -15.14 -27.40 -4.74
C ARG A 14 -15.07 -25.88 -4.46
N GLY A 15 -14.16 -25.43 -3.58
CA GLY A 15 -13.85 -24.02 -3.30
C GLY A 15 -13.09 -23.29 -4.41
N ALA A 16 -12.29 -24.01 -5.21
CA ALA A 16 -11.43 -23.39 -6.23
C ALA A 16 -12.23 -22.73 -7.36
N ARG A 17 -13.35 -23.33 -7.79
CA ARG A 17 -14.21 -22.76 -8.86
C ARG A 17 -14.88 -21.45 -8.48
N GLY A 18 -15.36 -21.31 -7.23
CA GLY A 18 -16.00 -20.07 -6.77
C GLY A 18 -14.99 -18.90 -6.63
N GLN A 19 -13.75 -19.21 -6.33
CA GLN A 19 -12.67 -18.23 -6.17
C GLN A 19 -12.16 -17.73 -7.53
N GLN A 20 -12.02 -18.62 -8.49
CA GLN A 20 -11.68 -18.25 -9.88
C GLN A 20 -12.74 -17.35 -10.52
N TRP A 21 -14.01 -17.67 -10.32
CA TRP A 21 -15.12 -16.83 -10.81
C TRP A 21 -15.06 -15.40 -10.27
N LEU A 22 -14.77 -15.23 -8.98
CA LEU A 22 -14.62 -13.90 -8.37
C LEU A 22 -13.44 -13.09 -8.94
N GLN A 23 -12.32 -13.74 -9.21
CA GLN A 23 -11.19 -13.08 -9.86
C GLN A 23 -11.53 -12.62 -11.27
N HIS A 24 -12.26 -13.45 -12.03
CA HIS A 24 -12.72 -13.07 -13.38
C HIS A 24 -13.73 -11.92 -13.35
N VAL A 25 -14.65 -11.91 -12.39
CA VAL A 25 -15.59 -10.79 -12.21
C VAL A 25 -14.87 -9.51 -11.84
N SER A 26 -13.89 -9.56 -10.91
CA SER A 26 -13.11 -8.38 -10.55
C SER A 26 -12.30 -7.83 -11.73
N LEU A 27 -11.68 -8.70 -12.52
CA LEU A 27 -10.98 -8.31 -13.74
C LEU A 27 -11.93 -7.73 -14.79
N LEU A 28 -13.10 -8.31 -14.95
CA LEU A 28 -14.12 -7.79 -15.86
C LEU A 28 -14.57 -6.38 -15.47
N ILE A 29 -14.79 -6.13 -14.18
CA ILE A 29 -15.14 -4.80 -13.67
C ILE A 29 -14.04 -3.80 -13.98
N ILE A 30 -12.77 -4.16 -13.73
CA ILE A 30 -11.63 -3.30 -14.06
C ILE A 30 -11.61 -2.97 -15.55
N VAL A 31 -11.68 -3.98 -16.40
CA VAL A 31 -11.66 -3.79 -17.86
C VAL A 31 -12.83 -2.92 -18.33
N LEU A 32 -14.03 -3.13 -17.77
CA LEU A 32 -15.21 -2.34 -18.09
C LEU A 32 -15.04 -0.86 -17.69
N VAL A 33 -14.55 -0.60 -16.49
CA VAL A 33 -14.27 0.79 -16.02
C VAL A 33 -13.24 1.47 -16.90
N LEU A 34 -12.13 0.78 -17.21
CA LEU A 34 -11.09 1.32 -18.10
C LEU A 34 -11.63 1.56 -19.53
N ALA A 35 -12.47 0.68 -20.06
CA ALA A 35 -13.10 0.83 -21.36
C ALA A 35 -14.03 2.06 -21.41
N VAL A 36 -14.77 2.32 -20.33
CA VAL A 36 -15.62 3.53 -20.22
C VAL A 36 -14.76 4.80 -20.26
N PHE A 37 -13.67 4.88 -19.51
CA PHE A 37 -12.79 6.05 -19.57
C PHE A 37 -12.07 6.19 -20.91
N ALA A 38 -11.66 5.08 -21.53
CA ALA A 38 -11.08 5.08 -22.87
C ALA A 38 -12.06 5.59 -23.94
N TRP A 39 -13.35 5.30 -23.78
CA TRP A 39 -14.41 5.80 -24.66
C TRP A 39 -14.70 7.29 -24.40
N LEU A 40 -14.71 7.73 -23.13
CA LEU A 40 -15.01 9.12 -22.77
C LEU A 40 -13.83 10.09 -23.05
N SER A 41 -12.58 9.60 -23.03
CA SER A 41 -11.40 10.43 -23.24
C SER A 41 -10.40 9.76 -24.19
N PRO A 42 -10.16 10.33 -25.39
CA PRO A 42 -9.21 9.78 -26.37
C PRO A 42 -7.75 9.74 -25.86
N ILE A 43 -7.42 10.59 -24.88
CA ILE A 43 -6.07 10.67 -24.30
C ILE A 43 -5.85 9.64 -23.20
N PHE A 44 -6.91 9.00 -22.67
CA PHE A 44 -6.83 8.11 -21.50
C PHE A 44 -5.78 6.99 -21.67
N LEU A 45 -5.75 6.30 -22.82
CA LEU A 45 -4.83 5.20 -23.10
C LEU A 45 -3.55 5.62 -23.83
N THR A 46 -3.26 6.92 -23.97
CA THR A 46 -2.01 7.37 -24.57
C THR A 46 -0.81 7.04 -23.68
N VAL A 47 0.34 6.77 -24.29
CA VAL A 47 1.59 6.46 -23.57
C VAL A 47 1.97 7.57 -22.59
N VAL A 48 1.77 8.84 -23.01
CA VAL A 48 2.04 10.01 -22.17
C VAL A 48 1.15 9.99 -20.92
N ASN A 49 -0.16 9.76 -21.08
CA ASN A 49 -1.07 9.73 -19.95
C ASN A 49 -0.81 8.54 -19.03
N LEU A 50 -0.52 7.36 -19.57
CA LEU A 50 -0.13 6.20 -18.75
C LEU A 50 1.17 6.45 -17.99
N GLY A 51 2.12 7.20 -18.57
CA GLY A 51 3.30 7.69 -17.86
C GLY A 51 2.95 8.62 -16.69
N ASN A 52 2.00 9.53 -16.89
CA ASN A 52 1.51 10.41 -15.82
C ASN A 52 0.79 9.63 -14.72
N VAL A 53 -0.03 8.64 -15.07
CA VAL A 53 -0.67 7.76 -14.09
C VAL A 53 0.38 7.00 -13.27
N LEU A 54 1.41 6.47 -13.91
CA LEU A 54 2.49 5.77 -13.20
C LEU A 54 3.23 6.70 -12.23
N GLN A 55 3.49 7.93 -12.66
CA GLN A 55 4.11 8.96 -11.85
C GLN A 55 3.25 9.33 -10.62
N GLN A 56 1.94 9.52 -10.79
CA GLN A 56 0.99 9.76 -9.70
C GLN A 56 0.87 8.55 -8.78
N THR A 57 0.89 7.34 -9.34
CA THR A 57 0.86 6.09 -8.57
C THR A 57 2.11 5.92 -7.71
N ALA A 58 3.22 6.57 -8.02
CA ALA A 58 4.45 6.44 -7.25
C ALA A 58 4.26 6.79 -5.77
N VAL A 59 3.45 7.79 -5.44
CA VAL A 59 3.17 8.19 -4.06
C VAL A 59 2.29 7.12 -3.37
N VAL A 60 1.08 6.94 -3.86
CA VAL A 60 0.10 6.02 -3.25
C VAL A 60 0.58 4.57 -3.32
N GLY A 61 1.14 4.15 -4.44
CA GLY A 61 1.66 2.79 -4.63
C GLY A 61 2.78 2.44 -3.65
N THR A 62 3.67 3.38 -3.36
CA THR A 62 4.74 3.18 -2.36
C THR A 62 4.17 3.01 -0.96
N LEU A 63 3.18 3.81 -0.57
CA LEU A 63 2.46 3.63 0.71
C LEU A 63 1.74 2.28 0.77
N VAL A 64 1.06 1.90 -0.30
CA VAL A 64 0.33 0.62 -0.39
C VAL A 64 1.28 -0.57 -0.26
N LEU A 65 2.47 -0.51 -0.83
CA LEU A 65 3.50 -1.54 -0.66
C LEU A 65 3.92 -1.67 0.81
N GLY A 66 4.19 -0.53 1.49
CA GLY A 66 4.54 -0.51 2.91
C GLY A 66 3.44 -1.08 3.80
N LEU A 67 2.20 -0.62 3.63
CA LEU A 67 1.05 -1.12 4.38
C LEU A 67 0.82 -2.62 4.14
N THR A 68 1.04 -3.09 2.91
CA THR A 68 0.90 -4.51 2.58
C THR A 68 1.91 -5.39 3.33
N LEU A 69 3.13 -4.91 3.61
CA LEU A 69 4.09 -5.64 4.45
C LEU A 69 3.59 -5.79 5.89
N VAL A 70 3.00 -4.75 6.46
CA VAL A 70 2.40 -4.79 7.81
C VAL A 70 1.22 -5.76 7.84
N LEU A 71 0.29 -5.66 6.88
CA LEU A 71 -0.85 -6.58 6.74
C LEU A 71 -0.39 -8.04 6.59
N ARG A 72 0.71 -8.26 5.86
CA ARG A 72 1.28 -9.60 5.64
C ARG A 72 1.91 -10.16 6.91
N GLY A 73 2.54 -9.34 7.75
CA GLY A 73 3.17 -9.74 9.00
C GLY A 73 2.20 -9.91 10.16
N GLY A 74 1.14 -9.11 10.21
CA GLY A 74 0.12 -9.15 11.27
C GLY A 74 -1.06 -10.06 10.99
N GLY A 75 -1.20 -10.54 9.75
CA GLY A 75 -2.39 -11.28 9.30
C GLY A 75 -3.63 -10.40 9.17
N LEU A 76 -4.72 -10.99 8.64
CA LEU A 76 -5.99 -10.27 8.43
C LEU A 76 -7.00 -10.52 9.59
N GLN A 77 -6.54 -10.78 10.80
CA GLN A 77 -7.40 -11.10 11.94
C GLN A 77 -7.91 -9.84 12.65
N GLY A 78 -8.64 -8.98 11.94
CA GLY A 78 -9.39 -7.88 12.55
C GLY A 78 -8.53 -6.92 13.41
N ILE A 79 -9.00 -6.61 14.62
CA ILE A 79 -8.36 -5.67 15.55
C ILE A 79 -6.96 -6.13 16.02
N THR A 80 -6.68 -7.43 15.97
CA THR A 80 -5.38 -8.01 16.33
C THR A 80 -4.43 -8.15 15.14
N GLY A 81 -4.92 -7.91 13.90
CA GLY A 81 -4.11 -7.92 12.69
C GLY A 81 -3.27 -6.65 12.58
N GLY A 82 -2.13 -6.74 11.93
CA GLY A 82 -1.27 -5.59 11.70
C GLY A 82 -1.95 -4.61 10.72
N ILE A 83 -2.27 -3.41 11.19
CA ILE A 83 -2.67 -2.25 10.37
C ILE A 83 -1.84 -1.08 10.84
N ASP A 84 -1.36 -0.25 9.91
CA ASP A 84 -0.69 1.00 10.22
C ASP A 84 -1.50 2.16 9.64
N LEU A 85 -2.24 2.85 10.51
CA LEU A 85 -3.03 4.03 10.14
C LEU A 85 -2.17 5.31 10.10
N SER A 86 -0.96 5.27 10.66
CA SER A 86 -0.07 6.42 10.67
C SER A 86 0.67 6.65 9.35
N ILE A 87 0.59 5.71 8.42
CA ILE A 87 1.42 5.72 7.20
C ILE A 87 1.25 6.99 6.37
N ALA A 88 0.01 7.52 6.24
CA ALA A 88 -0.25 8.75 5.50
C ALA A 88 0.23 10.00 6.27
N ALA A 89 0.06 10.03 7.59
CA ALA A 89 0.60 11.10 8.42
C ALA A 89 2.14 11.08 8.47
N ASN A 90 2.73 9.89 8.46
CA ASN A 90 4.18 9.72 8.34
C ASN A 90 4.70 10.25 6.99
N LEU A 91 3.95 10.03 5.90
CA LEU A 91 4.26 10.68 4.62
C LEU A 91 4.24 12.21 4.78
N GLY A 92 3.20 12.80 5.39
CA GLY A 92 3.10 14.25 5.61
C GLY A 92 4.28 14.81 6.41
N LEU A 93 4.58 14.22 7.57
CA LEU A 93 5.71 14.62 8.40
C LEU A 93 7.05 14.46 7.65
N SER A 94 7.25 13.34 6.96
CA SER A 94 8.47 13.11 6.18
C SER A 94 8.60 14.10 5.01
N ALA A 95 7.49 14.47 4.36
CA ALA A 95 7.46 15.48 3.32
C ALA A 95 7.77 16.87 3.87
N ALA A 96 7.22 17.21 5.04
CA ALA A 96 7.53 18.45 5.73
C ALA A 96 9.03 18.56 6.08
N VAL A 97 9.63 17.47 6.60
CA VAL A 97 11.08 17.42 6.88
C VAL A 97 11.87 17.62 5.58
N PHE A 98 11.54 16.86 4.52
CA PHE A 98 12.27 16.95 3.25
C PHE A 98 12.18 18.35 2.64
N ALA A 99 10.96 18.91 2.54
CA ALA A 99 10.74 20.24 1.99
C ALA A 99 11.41 21.33 2.82
N SER A 100 11.35 21.26 4.17
CA SER A 100 11.97 22.24 5.04
C SER A 100 13.51 22.24 4.93
N GLN A 101 14.14 21.06 4.79
CA GLN A 101 15.58 20.98 4.58
C GLN A 101 15.99 21.58 3.24
N LEU A 102 15.26 21.31 2.17
CA LEU A 102 15.52 21.89 0.85
C LEU A 102 15.29 23.42 0.85
N HIS A 103 14.21 23.87 1.49
CA HIS A 103 13.91 25.28 1.65
C HIS A 103 15.02 26.05 2.40
N ALA A 104 15.61 25.40 3.41
CA ALA A 104 16.75 25.94 4.16
C ALA A 104 18.08 25.85 3.40
N GLY A 105 18.11 25.39 2.15
CA GLY A 105 19.33 25.28 1.34
C GLY A 105 20.27 24.17 1.80
N GLN A 106 19.80 23.19 2.57
CA GLN A 106 20.64 22.09 3.04
C GLN A 106 21.01 21.14 1.90
N PRO A 107 22.18 20.46 2.00
CA PRO A 107 22.59 19.48 1.02
C PRO A 107 21.52 18.38 0.82
N ILE A 108 21.25 17.99 -0.42
CA ILE A 108 20.24 17.00 -0.78
C ILE A 108 20.44 15.66 -0.03
N VAL A 109 21.69 15.25 0.19
CA VAL A 109 22.00 14.00 0.92
C VAL A 109 21.51 14.06 2.36
N LEU A 110 21.69 15.21 3.03
CA LEU A 110 21.21 15.43 4.38
C LEU A 110 19.68 15.43 4.42
N ALA A 111 19.03 16.12 3.48
CA ALA A 111 17.57 16.14 3.38
C ALA A 111 17.01 14.73 3.19
N LEU A 112 17.57 13.93 2.29
CA LEU A 112 17.18 12.53 2.07
C LEU A 112 17.39 11.68 3.32
N LEU A 113 18.55 11.79 3.98
CA LEU A 113 18.85 11.03 5.18
C LEU A 113 17.86 11.33 6.31
N LEU A 114 17.62 12.62 6.58
CA LEU A 114 16.68 13.03 7.64
C LEU A 114 15.25 12.58 7.33
N THR A 115 14.84 12.63 6.07
CA THR A 115 13.54 12.14 5.64
C THR A 115 13.37 10.63 5.88
N LEU A 116 14.37 9.83 5.49
CA LEU A 116 14.35 8.38 5.71
C LEU A 116 14.39 8.04 7.20
N LEU A 117 15.19 8.76 7.99
CA LEU A 117 15.23 8.60 9.45
C LEU A 117 13.89 8.96 10.11
N THR A 118 13.23 10.02 9.65
CA THR A 118 11.90 10.41 10.13
C THR A 118 10.89 9.31 9.88
N GLY A 119 10.79 8.81 8.65
CA GLY A 119 9.88 7.72 8.33
C GLY A 119 10.18 6.45 9.11
N ALA A 120 11.45 6.08 9.21
CA ALA A 120 11.88 4.92 9.99
C ALA A 120 11.60 5.09 11.50
N ALA A 121 11.74 6.28 12.05
CA ALA A 121 11.49 6.59 13.47
C ALA A 121 10.00 6.40 13.81
N VAL A 122 9.07 6.88 12.99
CA VAL A 122 7.63 6.65 13.17
C VAL A 122 7.31 5.15 13.08
N GLY A 123 7.88 4.45 12.09
CA GLY A 123 7.73 2.99 11.96
C GLY A 123 8.30 2.22 13.16
N LEU A 124 9.44 2.65 13.68
CA LEU A 124 10.07 2.08 14.88
C LEU A 124 9.21 2.35 16.14
N PHE A 125 8.65 3.55 16.28
CA PHE A 125 7.73 3.88 17.36
C PHE A 125 6.52 2.93 17.35
N ASN A 126 5.89 2.72 16.20
CA ASN A 126 4.80 1.77 16.05
C ASN A 126 5.24 0.33 16.38
N ALA A 127 6.40 -0.09 15.89
CA ALA A 127 6.97 -1.40 16.20
C ALA A 127 7.15 -1.59 17.71
N LEU A 128 7.75 -0.62 18.41
CA LEU A 128 7.95 -0.66 19.86
C LEU A 128 6.61 -0.71 20.61
N ALA A 129 5.68 0.17 20.26
CA ALA A 129 4.38 0.24 20.91
C ALA A 129 3.57 -1.07 20.75
N ILE A 130 3.52 -1.62 19.54
CA ILE A 130 2.66 -2.76 19.22
C ILE A 130 3.33 -4.08 19.62
N VAL A 131 4.60 -4.28 19.22
CA VAL A 131 5.23 -5.60 19.29
C VAL A 131 5.88 -5.84 20.66
N TRP A 132 6.42 -4.80 21.31
CA TRP A 132 7.11 -4.94 22.59
C TRP A 132 6.26 -4.51 23.77
N LEU A 133 5.50 -3.40 23.67
CA LEU A 133 4.59 -2.97 24.73
C LEU A 133 3.21 -3.66 24.66
N GLY A 134 2.87 -4.32 23.55
CA GLY A 134 1.62 -5.05 23.40
C GLY A 134 0.38 -4.17 23.22
N ILE A 135 0.55 -2.91 22.84
CA ILE A 135 -0.56 -1.98 22.57
C ILE A 135 -1.28 -2.45 21.30
N LEU A 136 -2.61 -2.35 21.28
CA LEU A 136 -3.40 -2.70 20.12
C LEU A 136 -2.96 -1.88 18.88
N PRO A 137 -2.74 -2.50 17.71
CA PRO A 137 -2.25 -1.81 16.51
C PRO A 137 -3.06 -0.57 16.14
N LEU A 138 -4.39 -0.66 16.22
CA LEU A 138 -5.28 0.47 15.94
C LEU A 138 -5.00 1.67 16.86
N LEU A 139 -4.86 1.45 18.17
CA LEU A 139 -4.61 2.53 19.14
C LEU A 139 -3.21 3.12 18.97
N ALA A 140 -2.18 2.26 18.83
CA ALA A 140 -0.81 2.72 18.66
C ALA A 140 -0.65 3.56 17.39
N THR A 141 -1.18 3.08 16.27
CA THR A 141 -1.01 3.79 14.97
C THR A 141 -1.89 5.03 14.86
N LEU A 142 -3.07 5.08 15.50
CA LEU A 142 -3.85 6.32 15.63
C LEU A 142 -3.12 7.35 16.50
N THR A 143 -2.48 6.92 17.57
CA THR A 143 -1.69 7.82 18.42
C THR A 143 -0.48 8.37 17.66
N SER A 144 0.29 7.51 16.99
CA SER A 144 1.43 7.96 16.18
C SER A 144 1.00 8.83 15.00
N MET A 145 -0.16 8.57 14.40
CA MET A 145 -0.75 9.42 13.38
C MET A 145 -0.96 10.86 13.90
N ASN A 146 -1.61 11.02 15.05
CA ASN A 146 -1.83 12.34 15.63
C ASN A 146 -0.52 13.03 16.04
N ILE A 147 0.45 12.29 16.56
CA ILE A 147 1.79 12.83 16.87
C ILE A 147 2.46 13.33 15.58
N ALA A 148 2.43 12.54 14.50
CA ALA A 148 3.04 12.92 13.23
C ALA A 148 2.38 14.17 12.64
N ILE A 149 1.04 14.25 12.65
CA ILE A 149 0.30 15.45 12.22
C ILE A 149 0.69 16.67 13.06
N GLY A 150 0.72 16.54 14.38
CA GLY A 150 1.11 17.64 15.25
C GLY A 150 2.53 18.13 14.99
N LEU A 151 3.48 17.22 14.80
CA LEU A 151 4.87 17.56 14.46
C LEU A 151 4.97 18.20 13.08
N GLU A 152 4.22 17.72 12.08
CA GLU A 152 4.13 18.34 10.76
C GLU A 152 3.68 19.79 10.86
N MET A 153 2.57 20.05 11.58
CA MET A 153 2.02 21.40 11.79
C MET A 153 3.00 22.33 12.49
N VAL A 154 3.69 21.84 13.52
CA VAL A 154 4.70 22.64 14.22
C VAL A 154 5.87 22.97 13.29
N LEU A 155 6.37 21.99 12.54
CA LEU A 155 7.53 22.15 11.66
C LEU A 155 7.24 23.13 10.50
N THR A 156 6.02 23.07 9.95
CA THR A 156 5.62 23.90 8.81
C THR A 156 4.86 25.17 9.19
N SER A 157 4.63 25.40 10.49
CA SER A 157 3.73 26.47 10.97
C SER A 157 2.34 26.38 10.32
N ASN A 158 1.87 25.16 10.07
CA ASN A 158 0.62 24.82 9.40
C ASN A 158 0.45 25.52 8.02
N SER A 159 1.53 25.67 7.30
CA SER A 159 1.57 26.28 5.97
C SER A 159 2.30 25.38 4.97
N SER A 160 2.07 25.61 3.68
CA SER A 160 2.83 24.91 2.65
C SER A 160 4.27 25.40 2.61
N VAL A 161 5.21 24.47 2.49
CA VAL A 161 6.65 24.76 2.37
C VAL A 161 7.08 24.43 0.94
N SER A 162 7.47 25.45 0.19
CA SER A 162 8.01 25.27 -1.16
C SER A 162 9.40 24.67 -1.10
N ALA A 163 9.69 23.77 -2.04
CA ALA A 163 10.99 23.13 -2.15
C ALA A 163 11.36 22.99 -3.63
N SER A 164 12.62 23.23 -3.95
CA SER A 164 13.17 22.98 -5.27
C SER A 164 14.56 22.37 -5.14
N SER A 165 14.88 21.44 -6.02
CA SER A 165 16.21 20.82 -6.07
C SER A 165 16.47 20.22 -7.45
N ASP A 166 17.74 20.03 -7.80
CA ASP A 166 18.13 19.35 -9.04
C ASP A 166 17.60 17.91 -9.10
N LEU A 167 17.47 17.25 -7.92
CA LEU A 167 16.88 15.92 -7.83
C LEU A 167 15.42 15.92 -8.28
N GLN A 168 14.62 16.92 -7.87
CA GLN A 168 13.22 17.04 -8.30
C GLN A 168 13.13 17.23 -9.81
N ASN A 169 13.95 18.13 -10.36
CA ASN A 169 14.02 18.38 -11.81
C ASN A 169 14.39 17.10 -12.57
N LEU A 170 15.36 16.33 -12.05
CA LEU A 170 15.74 15.04 -12.61
C LEU A 170 14.59 14.03 -12.54
N LEU A 171 13.95 13.86 -11.38
CA LEU A 171 12.86 12.89 -11.19
C LEU A 171 11.66 13.19 -12.09
N LEU A 172 11.36 14.47 -12.33
CA LEU A 172 10.24 14.87 -13.17
C LEU A 172 10.60 14.92 -14.66
N SER A 173 11.89 14.92 -15.01
CA SER A 173 12.31 14.90 -16.42
C SER A 173 11.93 13.59 -17.10
N ASN A 174 11.72 13.67 -18.43
CA ASN A 174 11.34 12.51 -19.23
C ASN A 174 12.51 11.54 -19.36
N GLY A 175 12.28 10.32 -18.98
CA GLY A 175 13.15 9.18 -19.22
C GLY A 175 12.75 8.39 -20.47
N PRO A 176 13.17 7.11 -20.56
CA PRO A 176 12.77 6.23 -21.64
C PRO A 176 11.25 6.11 -21.78
N LEU A 177 10.75 5.92 -22.99
CA LEU A 177 9.32 5.77 -23.32
C LEU A 177 8.45 6.94 -22.84
N THR A 178 9.00 8.16 -22.75
CA THR A 178 8.32 9.38 -22.26
C THR A 178 7.81 9.28 -20.80
N VAL A 179 8.21 8.25 -20.07
CA VAL A 179 7.91 8.07 -18.64
C VAL A 179 8.95 8.82 -17.82
N SER A 180 8.52 9.59 -16.80
CA SER A 180 9.43 10.33 -15.94
C SER A 180 10.36 9.39 -15.14
N TRP A 181 11.53 9.91 -14.75
CA TRP A 181 12.44 9.15 -13.87
C TRP A 181 11.80 8.81 -12.52
N LEU A 182 10.82 9.59 -12.06
CA LEU A 182 10.02 9.24 -10.87
C LEU A 182 9.22 7.95 -11.10
N GLY A 183 8.58 7.80 -12.26
CA GLY A 183 7.89 6.56 -12.63
C GLY A 183 8.84 5.35 -12.67
N TRP A 184 10.03 5.53 -13.26
CA TRP A 184 11.05 4.47 -13.30
C TRP A 184 11.60 4.13 -11.93
N SER A 185 11.83 5.12 -11.04
CA SER A 185 12.27 4.90 -9.67
C SER A 185 11.21 4.12 -8.86
N PHE A 186 9.93 4.42 -9.08
CA PHE A 186 8.84 3.66 -8.49
C PHE A 186 8.81 2.21 -8.99
N LEU A 187 8.97 1.96 -10.29
CA LEU A 187 9.05 0.59 -10.84
C LEU A 187 10.23 -0.19 -10.27
N LEU A 188 11.38 0.48 -10.10
CA LEU A 188 12.55 -0.13 -9.45
C LEU A 188 12.23 -0.50 -7.99
N LEU A 189 11.59 0.40 -7.24
CA LEU A 189 11.19 0.15 -5.85
C LEU A 189 10.20 -1.01 -5.77
N VAL A 190 9.23 -1.07 -6.66
CA VAL A 190 8.28 -2.20 -6.80
C VAL A 190 9.03 -3.51 -7.06
N PHE A 191 9.95 -3.50 -8.02
CA PHE A 191 10.76 -4.68 -8.33
C PHE A 191 11.54 -5.17 -7.12
N VAL A 192 12.23 -4.26 -6.42
CA VAL A 192 12.97 -4.57 -5.19
C VAL A 192 12.05 -5.12 -4.10
N ALA A 193 10.89 -4.49 -3.86
CA ALA A 193 9.92 -4.95 -2.85
C ALA A 193 9.38 -6.35 -3.16
N ILE A 194 9.04 -6.62 -4.43
CA ILE A 194 8.59 -7.94 -4.88
C ILE A 194 9.73 -8.97 -4.74
N ALA A 195 10.94 -8.61 -5.16
CA ALA A 195 12.11 -9.49 -5.06
C ALA A 195 12.41 -9.86 -3.59
N LEU A 196 12.44 -8.87 -2.70
CA LEU A 196 12.62 -9.07 -1.25
C LEU A 196 11.51 -9.97 -0.66
N SER A 197 10.27 -9.77 -1.12
CA SER A 197 9.13 -10.51 -0.60
C SER A 197 9.02 -11.96 -1.10
N HIS A 198 9.46 -12.26 -2.32
CA HIS A 198 9.28 -13.58 -2.94
C HIS A 198 10.55 -14.42 -2.97
N PHE A 199 11.71 -13.79 -3.12
CA PHE A 199 12.98 -14.50 -3.33
C PHE A 199 13.91 -14.48 -2.11
N THR A 200 13.50 -13.84 -0.98
CA THR A 200 14.31 -13.82 0.24
C THR A 200 13.67 -14.57 1.39
N ALA A 201 14.51 -15.01 2.32
CA ALA A 201 14.05 -15.61 3.58
C ALA A 201 13.16 -14.65 4.40
N PHE A 202 13.37 -13.33 4.26
CA PHE A 202 12.55 -12.32 4.92
C PHE A 202 11.08 -12.43 4.52
N GLY A 203 10.77 -12.40 3.22
CA GLY A 203 9.40 -12.43 2.74
C GLY A 203 8.67 -13.74 3.07
N LEU A 204 9.36 -14.89 2.96
CA LEU A 204 8.81 -16.20 3.30
C LEU A 204 8.50 -16.30 4.81
N ARG A 205 9.43 -15.85 5.65
CA ARG A 205 9.24 -15.87 7.12
C ARG A 205 8.17 -14.88 7.57
N LEU A 206 8.12 -13.69 6.97
CA LEU A 206 7.04 -12.71 7.22
C LEU A 206 5.67 -13.29 6.90
N GLN A 207 5.54 -14.01 5.80
CA GLN A 207 4.30 -14.70 5.43
C GLN A 207 3.94 -15.82 6.42
N ALA A 208 4.91 -16.60 6.87
CA ALA A 208 4.71 -17.65 7.87
C ALA A 208 4.21 -17.06 9.19
N VAL A 209 4.84 -15.96 9.64
CA VAL A 209 4.45 -15.21 10.86
C VAL A 209 3.01 -14.70 10.75
N GLY A 210 2.62 -14.10 9.63
CA GLY A 210 1.25 -13.60 9.46
C GLY A 210 0.20 -14.70 9.30
N SER A 211 0.56 -15.86 8.74
CA SER A 211 -0.39 -16.96 8.55
C SER A 211 -0.67 -17.73 9.85
N HIS A 212 0.37 -18.12 10.57
CA HIS A 212 0.31 -18.90 11.81
C HIS A 212 1.44 -18.51 12.77
N PRO A 213 1.29 -17.45 13.57
CA PRO A 213 2.35 -16.95 14.45
C PRO A 213 2.86 -18.01 15.44
N GLN A 214 1.96 -18.83 15.98
CA GLN A 214 2.33 -19.88 16.93
C GLN A 214 3.18 -20.98 16.27
N ALA A 215 2.80 -21.44 15.08
CA ALA A 215 3.57 -22.43 14.33
C ALA A 215 4.92 -21.86 13.88
N ALA A 216 4.97 -20.59 13.44
CA ALA A 216 6.21 -19.91 13.11
C ALA A 216 7.16 -19.82 14.30
N ASN A 217 6.64 -19.49 15.49
CA ASN A 217 7.43 -19.45 16.71
C ASN A 217 7.96 -20.85 17.11
N ALA A 218 7.14 -21.89 17.00
CA ALA A 218 7.54 -23.27 17.25
C ALA A 218 8.64 -23.76 16.28
N ALA A 219 8.66 -23.22 15.05
CA ALA A 219 9.71 -23.45 14.06
C ALA A 219 10.96 -22.57 14.25
N GLY A 220 11.07 -21.83 15.37
CA GLY A 220 12.22 -20.98 15.68
C GLY A 220 12.24 -19.62 14.95
N ILE A 221 11.14 -19.22 14.30
CA ILE A 221 11.04 -17.91 13.63
C ILE A 221 10.65 -16.85 14.65
N GLY A 222 11.49 -15.85 14.86
CA GLY A 222 11.26 -14.75 15.80
C GLY A 222 10.10 -13.84 15.37
N VAL A 223 8.87 -14.19 15.73
CA VAL A 223 7.63 -13.47 15.32
C VAL A 223 7.73 -11.97 15.55
N LYS A 224 8.13 -11.55 16.77
CA LYS A 224 8.28 -10.12 17.12
C LYS A 224 9.22 -9.37 16.21
N ARG A 225 10.34 -10.00 15.78
CA ARG A 225 11.33 -9.36 14.89
C ARG A 225 10.75 -9.07 13.51
N TYR A 226 10.03 -10.04 12.91
CA TYR A 226 9.44 -9.88 11.59
C TYR A 226 8.27 -8.90 11.59
N GLN A 227 7.43 -8.93 12.63
CA GLN A 227 6.36 -7.94 12.79
C GLN A 227 6.94 -6.53 13.01
N GLY A 228 7.91 -6.34 13.90
CA GLY A 228 8.54 -5.05 14.13
C GLY A 228 9.21 -4.49 12.87
N LEU A 229 9.94 -5.35 12.13
CA LEU A 229 10.60 -4.95 10.89
C LEU A 229 9.57 -4.55 9.80
N SER A 230 8.39 -5.15 9.75
CA SER A 230 7.34 -4.76 8.80
C SER A 230 6.83 -3.33 9.07
N TYR A 231 6.69 -2.91 10.33
CA TYR A 231 6.33 -1.52 10.68
C TYR A 231 7.45 -0.52 10.33
N VAL A 232 8.72 -0.87 10.58
CA VAL A 232 9.85 -0.02 10.19
C VAL A 232 9.92 0.15 8.67
N LEU A 233 9.78 -0.94 7.91
CA LEU A 233 9.76 -0.89 6.44
C LEU A 233 8.54 -0.10 5.91
N CYS A 234 7.41 -0.18 6.58
CA CYS A 234 6.23 0.64 6.30
C CYS A 234 6.55 2.13 6.48
N GLY A 235 7.21 2.50 7.58
CA GLY A 235 7.65 3.87 7.83
C GLY A 235 8.67 4.38 6.81
N VAL A 236 9.63 3.53 6.42
CA VAL A 236 10.59 3.85 5.35
C VAL A 236 9.88 4.04 4.00
N SER A 237 8.88 3.22 3.69
CA SER A 237 8.10 3.41 2.46
C SER A 237 7.34 4.74 2.45
N ALA A 238 6.85 5.21 3.62
CA ALA A 238 6.24 6.54 3.74
C ALA A 238 7.24 7.66 3.43
N ALA A 239 8.50 7.52 3.86
CA ALA A 239 9.55 8.49 3.52
C ALA A 239 9.89 8.50 2.03
N PHE A 240 9.95 7.35 1.35
CA PHE A 240 10.09 7.31 -0.11
C PHE A 240 8.90 7.94 -0.83
N ALA A 241 7.68 7.68 -0.36
CA ALA A 241 6.48 8.32 -0.89
C ALA A 241 6.50 9.84 -0.66
N ALA A 242 7.06 10.31 0.46
CA ALA A 242 7.24 11.73 0.77
C ALA A 242 8.17 12.42 -0.22
N ILE A 243 9.31 11.81 -0.57
CA ILE A 243 10.24 12.33 -1.58
C ILE A 243 9.52 12.44 -2.93
N ALA A 244 8.75 11.42 -3.32
CA ALA A 244 7.95 11.43 -4.54
C ALA A 244 6.89 12.54 -4.51
N SER A 245 6.17 12.70 -3.40
CA SER A 245 5.13 13.72 -3.21
C SER A 245 5.69 15.13 -3.30
N VAL A 246 6.79 15.41 -2.59
CA VAL A 246 7.46 16.74 -2.63
C VAL A 246 7.99 17.04 -4.03
N SER A 247 8.45 16.03 -4.76
CA SER A 247 8.88 16.22 -6.15
C SER A 247 7.72 16.60 -7.05
N LEU A 248 6.55 15.95 -6.90
CA LEU A 248 5.35 16.23 -7.72
C LEU A 248 4.72 17.58 -7.40
N LEU A 249 4.68 17.96 -6.13
CA LEU A 249 4.00 19.18 -5.67
C LEU A 249 4.94 20.38 -5.56
N SER A 250 6.23 20.22 -5.84
CA SER A 250 7.27 21.25 -5.62
C SER A 250 7.28 21.78 -4.19
N GLY A 251 6.95 20.91 -3.22
CA GLY A 251 6.89 21.28 -1.81
C GLY A 251 6.06 20.32 -0.99
N SER A 252 5.91 20.62 0.30
CA SER A 252 4.97 19.93 1.19
C SER A 252 3.76 20.81 1.47
N SER A 253 2.60 20.16 1.62
CA SER A 253 1.36 20.81 2.02
C SER A 253 0.71 19.98 3.12
N PRO A 254 0.20 20.60 4.21
CA PRO A 254 -0.58 19.90 5.22
C PRO A 254 -1.79 19.20 4.57
N GLY A 255 -2.18 18.05 5.13
CA GLY A 255 -3.36 17.32 4.63
C GLY A 255 -3.04 15.97 3.95
N ALA A 256 -1.80 15.49 3.99
CA ALA A 256 -1.44 14.19 3.42
C ALA A 256 -2.27 13.00 3.96
N ASN A 257 -2.91 13.18 5.13
CA ASN A 257 -3.81 12.17 5.73
C ASN A 257 -5.03 11.82 4.87
N GLU A 258 -5.45 12.70 3.97
CA GLU A 258 -6.57 12.45 3.05
C GLU A 258 -6.34 11.22 2.18
N ASN A 259 -5.08 10.88 1.91
CA ASN A 259 -4.71 9.69 1.14
C ASN A 259 -4.86 8.36 1.92
N LEU A 260 -5.09 8.40 3.23
CA LEU A 260 -5.13 7.20 4.07
C LEU A 260 -6.18 6.19 3.60
N LEU A 261 -7.39 6.65 3.30
CA LEU A 261 -8.48 5.78 2.87
C LEU A 261 -8.17 5.10 1.54
N MET A 262 -7.60 5.83 0.58
CA MET A 262 -7.18 5.29 -0.71
C MET A 262 -6.09 4.21 -0.54
N VAL A 263 -5.11 4.45 0.33
CA VAL A 263 -4.03 3.49 0.62
C VAL A 263 -4.58 2.21 1.24
N ILE A 264 -5.47 2.33 2.23
CA ILE A 264 -6.13 1.17 2.86
C ILE A 264 -6.98 0.42 1.84
N ALA A 265 -7.77 1.13 1.03
CA ALA A 265 -8.58 0.54 -0.02
C ALA A 265 -7.74 -0.26 -1.01
N ALA A 266 -6.65 0.32 -1.51
CA ALA A 266 -5.77 -0.34 -2.45
C ALA A 266 -5.12 -1.60 -1.85
N ALA A 267 -4.65 -1.52 -0.59
CA ALA A 267 -4.03 -2.64 0.09
C ALA A 267 -5.04 -3.80 0.33
N LEU A 268 -6.28 -3.47 0.73
CA LEU A 268 -7.34 -4.46 0.95
C LEU A 268 -7.90 -5.01 -0.37
N LEU A 269 -8.08 -4.19 -1.40
CA LEU A 269 -8.48 -4.63 -2.73
C LEU A 269 -7.45 -5.60 -3.31
N GLY A 270 -6.17 -5.37 -3.02
CA GLY A 270 -5.08 -6.27 -3.42
C GLY A 270 -5.23 -7.71 -2.92
N VAL A 271 -5.95 -7.92 -1.82
CA VAL A 271 -6.26 -9.26 -1.29
C VAL A 271 -7.18 -10.03 -2.24
N VAL A 272 -8.11 -9.33 -2.92
CA VAL A 272 -9.06 -9.96 -3.86
C VAL A 272 -8.33 -10.55 -5.06
N PHE A 273 -7.23 -9.94 -5.51
CA PHE A 273 -6.40 -10.45 -6.61
C PHE A 273 -5.51 -11.63 -6.22
N SER A 274 -5.43 -11.95 -4.92
CA SER A 274 -4.67 -13.10 -4.44
C SER A 274 -5.51 -14.38 -4.49
N ARG A 275 -4.96 -15.45 -5.09
CA ARG A 275 -5.61 -16.78 -5.11
C ARG A 275 -5.90 -17.35 -3.72
N ARG A 276 -5.17 -16.91 -2.71
CA ARG A 276 -5.31 -17.39 -1.32
C ARG A 276 -6.06 -16.40 -0.42
N LEU A 277 -6.57 -15.29 -0.95
CA LEU A 277 -7.17 -14.17 -0.22
C LEU A 277 -6.26 -13.66 0.92
N VAL A 278 -4.97 -13.60 0.66
CA VAL A 278 -3.96 -13.02 1.55
C VAL A 278 -3.33 -11.78 0.93
N PRO A 279 -2.83 -10.83 1.72
CA PRO A 279 -2.15 -9.64 1.21
C PRO A 279 -0.94 -10.02 0.36
N THR A 280 -0.88 -9.52 -0.86
CA THR A 280 0.26 -9.71 -1.76
C THR A 280 0.70 -8.38 -2.36
N LEU A 281 2.00 -8.17 -2.50
CA LEU A 281 2.53 -6.91 -3.07
C LEU A 281 2.07 -6.73 -4.52
N GLY A 282 2.02 -7.80 -5.31
CA GLY A 282 1.54 -7.73 -6.70
C GLY A 282 0.06 -7.34 -6.78
N GLY A 283 -0.81 -7.94 -5.95
CA GLY A 283 -2.22 -7.58 -5.87
C GLY A 283 -2.43 -6.13 -5.42
N ALA A 284 -1.69 -5.70 -4.40
CA ALA A 284 -1.73 -4.34 -3.88
C ALA A 284 -1.29 -3.31 -4.93
N LEU A 285 -0.26 -3.62 -5.73
CA LEU A 285 0.19 -2.78 -6.82
C LEU A 285 -0.86 -2.65 -7.93
N ILE A 286 -1.45 -3.77 -8.37
CA ILE A 286 -2.53 -3.76 -9.35
C ILE A 286 -3.69 -2.88 -8.87
N SER A 287 -4.04 -2.97 -7.58
CA SER A 287 -5.09 -2.16 -6.97
C SER A 287 -4.73 -0.68 -6.93
N ALA A 288 -3.49 -0.34 -6.55
CA ALA A 288 -3.02 1.05 -6.53
C ALA A 288 -3.05 1.66 -7.94
N LEU A 289 -2.55 0.94 -8.94
CA LEU A 289 -2.62 1.36 -10.34
C LEU A 289 -4.07 1.54 -10.82
N PHE A 290 -4.96 0.62 -10.45
CA PHE A 290 -6.38 0.71 -10.82
C PHE A 290 -7.05 1.94 -10.21
N LEU A 291 -6.84 2.21 -8.92
CA LEU A 291 -7.39 3.41 -8.28
C LEU A 291 -6.80 4.70 -8.86
N SER A 292 -5.50 4.73 -9.16
CA SER A 292 -4.86 5.87 -9.82
C SER A 292 -5.41 6.08 -11.25
N LEU A 293 -5.70 5.01 -12.00
CA LEU A 293 -6.35 5.09 -13.31
C LEU A 293 -7.76 5.64 -13.22
N ILE A 294 -8.53 5.26 -12.19
CA ILE A 294 -9.87 5.83 -11.94
C ILE A 294 -9.77 7.33 -11.64
N ALA A 295 -8.89 7.72 -10.72
CA ALA A 295 -8.67 9.12 -10.36
C ALA A 295 -8.27 9.96 -11.58
N ASN A 296 -7.32 9.46 -12.38
CA ASN A 296 -6.91 10.09 -13.63
C ASN A 296 -8.05 10.18 -14.65
N GLY A 297 -8.82 9.09 -14.81
CA GLY A 297 -9.98 9.08 -15.70
C GLY A 297 -10.99 10.18 -15.36
N PHE A 298 -11.32 10.35 -14.08
CA PHE A 298 -12.19 11.44 -13.62
C PHE A 298 -11.59 12.82 -13.87
N GLN A 299 -10.27 12.99 -13.66
CA GLN A 299 -9.58 14.24 -13.96
C GLN A 299 -9.67 14.59 -15.45
N LEU A 300 -9.48 13.62 -16.36
CA LEU A 300 -9.56 13.84 -17.81
C LEU A 300 -10.95 14.23 -18.32
N ILE A 301 -12.01 13.82 -17.62
CA ILE A 301 -13.40 14.23 -17.95
C ILE A 301 -13.87 15.41 -17.10
N ASN A 302 -12.95 16.12 -16.42
CA ASN A 302 -13.19 17.31 -15.60
C ASN A 302 -14.21 17.08 -14.47
N VAL A 303 -14.26 15.89 -13.90
CA VAL A 303 -15.03 15.63 -12.68
C VAL A 303 -14.27 16.16 -11.47
N SER A 304 -14.96 16.86 -10.57
CA SER A 304 -14.30 17.47 -9.41
C SER A 304 -13.71 16.40 -8.47
N SER A 305 -12.61 16.76 -7.80
CA SER A 305 -11.91 15.88 -6.84
C SER A 305 -12.81 15.38 -5.70
N TYR A 306 -13.85 16.12 -5.34
CA TYR A 306 -14.82 15.71 -4.32
C TYR A 306 -15.59 14.45 -4.71
N TRP A 307 -15.97 14.33 -5.98
CA TRP A 307 -16.59 13.11 -6.51
C TRP A 307 -15.65 11.92 -6.53
N ILE A 308 -14.36 12.15 -6.80
CA ILE A 308 -13.33 11.10 -6.78
C ILE A 308 -13.27 10.47 -5.39
N SER A 309 -13.18 11.28 -4.33
CA SER A 309 -13.18 10.80 -2.94
C SER A 309 -14.46 10.04 -2.58
N GLY A 310 -15.62 10.49 -3.07
CA GLY A 310 -16.89 9.81 -2.90
C GLY A 310 -16.90 8.42 -3.55
N VAL A 311 -16.42 8.31 -4.80
CA VAL A 311 -16.31 7.04 -5.52
C VAL A 311 -15.32 6.10 -4.83
N GLU A 312 -14.18 6.62 -4.38
CA GLU A 312 -13.21 5.84 -3.61
C GLU A 312 -13.83 5.27 -2.32
N GLY A 313 -14.60 6.09 -1.57
CA GLY A 313 -15.32 5.63 -0.39
C GLY A 313 -16.32 4.51 -0.68
N VAL A 314 -17.10 4.62 -1.75
CA VAL A 314 -18.02 3.57 -2.21
C VAL A 314 -17.25 2.30 -2.61
N LEU A 315 -16.14 2.43 -3.33
CA LEU A 315 -15.30 1.29 -3.72
C LEU A 315 -14.71 0.58 -2.51
N ILE A 316 -14.23 1.33 -1.50
CA ILE A 316 -13.75 0.76 -0.23
C ILE A 316 -14.84 -0.06 0.43
N LEU A 317 -16.04 0.50 0.56
CA LEU A 317 -17.17 -0.18 1.20
C LEU A 317 -17.55 -1.45 0.45
N LEU A 318 -17.60 -1.42 -0.88
CA LEU A 318 -17.87 -2.59 -1.71
C LEU A 318 -16.79 -3.68 -1.53
N VAL A 319 -15.52 -3.30 -1.51
CA VAL A 319 -14.39 -4.23 -1.32
C VAL A 319 -14.44 -4.87 0.07
N VAL A 320 -14.66 -4.06 1.11
CA VAL A 320 -14.77 -4.57 2.49
C VAL A 320 -15.98 -5.48 2.63
N ALA A 321 -17.13 -5.10 2.10
CA ALA A 321 -18.34 -5.92 2.12
C ALA A 321 -18.12 -7.24 1.37
N LEU A 322 -17.55 -7.20 0.17
CA LEU A 322 -17.25 -8.38 -0.63
C LEU A 322 -16.29 -9.33 0.08
N THR A 323 -15.19 -8.81 0.63
CA THR A 323 -14.22 -9.62 1.38
C THR A 323 -14.83 -10.24 2.64
N ALA A 324 -15.68 -9.50 3.36
CA ALA A 324 -16.39 -10.01 4.53
C ALA A 324 -17.37 -11.13 4.16
N LEU A 325 -18.15 -10.97 3.08
CA LEU A 325 -19.08 -12.00 2.59
C LEU A 325 -18.35 -13.28 2.16
N LEU A 326 -17.21 -13.12 1.48
CA LEU A 326 -16.40 -14.26 1.05
C LEU A 326 -15.84 -15.05 2.22
N ARG A 327 -15.33 -14.37 3.26
CA ARG A 327 -14.83 -15.00 4.49
C ARG A 327 -15.94 -15.74 5.23
N ARG A 328 -17.14 -15.14 5.37
CA ARG A 328 -18.30 -15.80 5.99
C ARG A 328 -18.69 -17.08 5.26
N ARG A 329 -18.64 -17.11 3.93
CA ARG A 329 -18.90 -18.31 3.14
C ARG A 329 -17.84 -19.40 3.33
N GLN A 330 -16.57 -19.04 3.52
CA GLN A 330 -15.50 -19.99 3.79
C GLN A 330 -15.62 -20.60 5.19
N SER A 331 -15.88 -19.81 6.22
CA SER A 331 -16.01 -20.30 7.61
C SER A 331 -17.22 -21.24 7.78
N ARG A 332 -18.35 -20.97 7.11
CA ARG A 332 -19.52 -21.88 7.16
C ARG A 332 -19.28 -23.22 6.47
N ARG A 333 -18.34 -23.29 5.52
CA ARG A 333 -17.99 -24.53 4.83
C ARG A 333 -17.01 -25.41 5.63
N THR A 334 -16.19 -24.80 6.50
CA THR A 334 -15.28 -25.52 7.40
C THR A 334 -15.96 -26.02 8.66
N GLN A 335 -17.12 -25.46 9.05
CA GLN A 335 -17.91 -25.90 10.22
C GLN A 335 -19.02 -26.88 9.86
N GLY A 336 -19.25 -27.14 8.60
CA GLY A 336 -20.30 -28.05 8.09
C GLY A 336 -19.78 -29.38 7.55
N VAL A 337 -18.56 -29.81 8.00
CA VAL A 337 -18.01 -31.15 7.74
C VAL A 337 -17.78 -31.87 9.06
#